data_97e6ff1bf2fa4904c08c492129eedfb2
#
_entry.id   97e6ff1bf2fa4904c08c492129eedfb2
#
_cell.length_a   1.000
_cell.length_b   1.000
_cell.length_c   1.000
_cell.angle_alpha   90.00
_cell.angle_beta   90.00
_cell.angle_gamma   90.00
#
_symmetry.space_group_name_H-M   'P 1'
#
loop_
_entity.id
_entity.type
_entity.pdbx_description
1 polymer ?
#
loop_
_entity_poly.entity_id
_entity_poly.type
_entity_poly.pdbx_seq_one_letter_code
_entity_poly.pdbx_strand_id
1 'polypeptide(L)'
;MKKYIFLFTLIFSTLQISAQTFIDRTTAPVPGAARTPEIASYESFTLKNGLKVFVVENHKLPRITMRLILERDPIVEGDKAGYVQIAGDLIGAGTKSKTKAELDEAIDFMGAGFSTSSSSITANGLSKYTDKLLSIFSDVLLNPRFSESEFSKLKGQMISGIKSSEDNADAMSQKLTQASIYGLEHPYGEVLTEATVNSIKLEDCKSYWETYFRPNIGYMVIIGDITLQDAKKKISKTFKKWKKKPFPKASYKKTTLPKSSRVLLVNKPSAVQSLIWIGNVINLNPGHPDIEPLRIANKILGGGASGRLFINIREDKGYTYGAYSNFGVDRLNSTF
;
A
#
# COMPACT_ATOMS: atom_id res chain seq x y z
N MET A 1 69.53 8.43 -25.46
CA MET A 1 68.08 8.07 -25.35
C MET A 1 67.75 7.31 -24.06
N LYS A 2 68.45 6.29 -23.61
CA LYS A 2 68.12 5.53 -22.39
C LYS A 2 68.14 6.35 -21.07
N LYS A 3 68.93 7.40 -20.94
CA LYS A 3 69.00 8.27 -19.73
C LYS A 3 67.77 9.18 -19.60
N TYR A 4 67.13 9.57 -20.69
CA TYR A 4 65.93 10.44 -20.65
C TYR A 4 64.66 9.62 -20.39
N ILE A 5 64.64 8.36 -20.79
CA ILE A 5 63.49 7.47 -20.50
C ILE A 5 63.41 7.22 -18.98
N PHE A 6 64.57 7.05 -18.31
CA PHE A 6 64.61 6.81 -16.87
C PHE A 6 64.19 8.05 -16.05
N LEU A 7 64.55 9.25 -16.55
CA LEU A 7 64.14 10.51 -15.93
C LEU A 7 62.63 10.76 -16.07
N PHE A 8 62.06 10.39 -17.24
CA PHE A 8 60.63 10.56 -17.53
C PHE A 8 59.79 9.58 -16.69
N THR A 9 60.25 8.34 -16.48
CA THR A 9 59.56 7.33 -15.64
C THR A 9 59.61 7.75 -14.17
N LEU A 10 60.69 8.37 -13.69
CA LEU A 10 60.82 8.83 -12.31
C LEU A 10 59.88 10.03 -12.03
N ILE A 11 59.73 10.97 -12.99
CA ILE A 11 58.82 12.11 -12.86
C ILE A 11 57.32 11.64 -12.89
N PHE A 12 57.00 10.62 -13.70
CA PHE A 12 55.64 10.10 -13.78
C PHE A 12 55.22 9.31 -12.52
N SER A 13 56.16 8.64 -11.81
CA SER A 13 55.88 7.97 -10.55
C SER A 13 55.71 8.91 -9.35
N THR A 14 56.28 10.12 -9.39
CA THR A 14 56.11 11.12 -8.30
C THR A 14 54.78 11.87 -8.42
N LEU A 15 54.17 11.94 -9.60
CA LEU A 15 52.86 12.55 -9.80
C LEU A 15 51.67 11.72 -9.32
N GLN A 16 51.87 10.43 -9.07
CA GLN A 16 50.80 9.53 -8.59
C GLN A 16 50.62 9.54 -7.05
N ILE A 17 51.55 10.13 -6.28
CA ILE A 17 51.51 10.08 -4.82
C ILE A 17 50.63 11.17 -4.20
N SER A 18 50.17 12.16 -4.98
CA SER A 18 49.37 13.29 -4.45
C SER A 18 47.87 13.07 -4.45
N ALA A 19 47.36 11.90 -4.85
CA ALA A 19 45.90 11.67 -5.05
C ALA A 19 45.21 10.94 -3.88
N GLN A 20 45.93 10.59 -2.82
CA GLN A 20 45.28 10.05 -1.63
C GLN A 20 45.18 11.15 -0.56
N THR A 21 44.13 11.94 -0.63
CA THR A 21 43.64 12.65 0.54
C THR A 21 43.25 11.61 1.59
N PHE A 22 44.02 11.55 2.67
CA PHE A 22 43.73 10.70 3.80
C PHE A 22 42.40 11.18 4.40
N ILE A 23 41.33 10.48 4.10
CA ILE A 23 40.03 10.78 4.69
C ILE A 23 40.09 10.29 6.14
N ASP A 24 40.16 11.22 7.07
CA ASP A 24 40.03 10.90 8.49
C ASP A 24 38.63 10.37 8.76
N ARG A 25 38.52 9.07 8.97
CA ARG A 25 37.24 8.39 9.26
C ARG A 25 36.91 8.36 10.75
N THR A 26 37.77 8.92 11.59
CA THR A 26 37.52 9.03 13.05
C THR A 26 36.61 10.20 13.36
N THR A 27 36.58 11.18 12.49
CA THR A 27 35.70 12.36 12.64
C THR A 27 34.58 12.29 11.61
N ALA A 28 33.33 12.34 12.09
CA ALA A 28 32.18 12.39 11.20
C ALA A 28 32.22 13.69 10.36
N PRO A 29 31.94 13.63 9.05
CA PRO A 29 31.88 14.82 8.21
C PRO A 29 30.82 15.80 8.75
N VAL A 30 31.15 17.08 8.71
CA VAL A 30 30.17 18.12 9.10
C VAL A 30 28.95 18.00 8.19
N PRO A 31 27.74 17.83 8.75
CA PRO A 31 26.54 17.73 7.94
C PRO A 31 26.35 19.00 7.12
N GLY A 32 26.09 18.85 5.82
CA GLY A 32 25.64 19.96 4.98
C GLY A 32 24.31 20.51 5.45
N ALA A 33 23.93 21.68 4.96
CA ALA A 33 22.61 22.25 5.25
C ALA A 33 21.50 21.25 4.87
N ALA A 34 20.52 21.07 5.75
CA ALA A 34 19.38 20.22 5.48
C ALA A 34 18.67 20.70 4.21
N ARG A 35 18.46 19.79 3.25
CA ARG A 35 17.68 20.11 2.06
C ARG A 35 16.22 20.24 2.46
N THR A 36 15.62 21.37 2.20
CA THR A 36 14.17 21.53 2.30
C THR A 36 13.53 20.78 1.12
N PRO A 37 12.70 19.75 1.35
CA PRO A 37 12.05 19.06 0.26
C PRO A 37 11.07 20.01 -0.44
N GLU A 38 11.23 20.18 -1.74
CA GLU A 38 10.23 20.88 -2.56
C GLU A 38 9.09 19.90 -2.85
N ILE A 39 7.95 20.16 -2.24
CA ILE A 39 6.70 19.47 -2.58
C ILE A 39 6.12 20.11 -3.82
N ALA A 40 5.87 19.32 -4.87
CA ALA A 40 5.26 19.84 -6.09
C ALA A 40 3.93 20.52 -5.79
N SER A 41 3.73 21.71 -6.35
CA SER A 41 2.47 22.44 -6.25
C SER A 41 1.34 21.61 -6.88
N TYR A 42 0.16 21.68 -6.30
CA TYR A 42 -1.05 21.07 -6.85
C TYR A 42 -2.16 22.09 -6.95
N GLU A 43 -3.01 21.90 -7.94
CA GLU A 43 -4.26 22.62 -8.09
C GLU A 43 -5.43 21.68 -7.74
N SER A 44 -6.58 22.23 -7.37
CA SER A 44 -7.72 21.39 -7.04
C SER A 44 -9.05 22.03 -7.42
N PHE A 45 -10.05 21.18 -7.67
CA PHE A 45 -11.44 21.59 -7.85
C PHE A 45 -12.40 20.52 -7.33
N THR A 46 -13.63 20.91 -7.07
CA THR A 46 -14.67 19.97 -6.62
C THR A 46 -15.83 19.99 -7.61
N LEU A 47 -16.28 18.80 -8.03
CA LEU A 47 -17.46 18.66 -8.87
C LEU A 47 -18.75 18.86 -8.05
N LYS A 48 -19.85 19.21 -8.73
CA LYS A 48 -21.18 19.38 -8.09
C LYS A 48 -21.67 18.12 -7.36
N ASN A 49 -21.19 16.93 -7.75
CA ASN A 49 -21.50 15.67 -7.08
C ASN A 49 -20.63 15.37 -5.86
N GLY A 50 -19.69 16.25 -5.50
CA GLY A 50 -18.84 16.15 -4.31
C GLY A 50 -17.48 15.52 -4.56
N LEU A 51 -17.16 15.02 -5.77
CA LEU A 51 -15.85 14.49 -6.09
C LEU A 51 -14.80 15.62 -6.03
N LYS A 52 -13.81 15.48 -5.16
CA LYS A 52 -12.63 16.35 -5.10
C LYS A 52 -11.58 15.86 -6.09
N VAL A 53 -10.98 16.75 -6.84
CA VAL A 53 -9.95 16.42 -7.83
C VAL A 53 -8.72 17.27 -7.55
N PHE A 54 -7.58 16.61 -7.45
CA PHE A 54 -6.26 17.22 -7.31
C PHE A 54 -5.49 16.99 -8.60
N VAL A 55 -4.84 18.02 -9.10
CA VAL A 55 -4.07 17.99 -10.35
C VAL A 55 -2.66 18.47 -10.06
N VAL A 56 -1.67 17.65 -10.43
CA VAL A 56 -0.26 17.99 -10.41
C VAL A 56 0.23 17.97 -11.85
N GLU A 57 0.42 19.17 -12.45
CA GLU A 57 0.92 19.32 -13.81
C GLU A 57 2.41 18.95 -13.85
N ASN A 58 2.79 18.04 -14.73
CA ASN A 58 4.18 17.66 -14.94
C ASN A 58 4.42 17.26 -16.40
N HIS A 59 4.93 18.17 -17.19
CA HIS A 59 5.17 18.02 -18.63
C HIS A 59 6.58 17.48 -18.97
N LYS A 60 7.37 17.04 -17.97
CA LYS A 60 8.72 16.49 -18.20
C LYS A 60 8.72 15.20 -19.01
N LEU A 61 7.68 14.38 -18.83
CA LEU A 61 7.47 13.14 -19.56
C LEU A 61 6.03 13.08 -20.08
N PRO A 62 5.77 12.53 -21.27
CA PRO A 62 4.42 12.40 -21.84
C PRO A 62 3.64 11.25 -21.18
N ARG A 63 3.46 11.32 -19.88
CA ARG A 63 2.76 10.30 -19.05
C ARG A 63 1.70 10.92 -18.19
N ILE A 64 0.66 10.15 -17.91
CA ILE A 64 -0.41 10.53 -16.99
C ILE A 64 -0.69 9.38 -16.02
N THR A 65 -1.00 9.73 -14.78
CA THR A 65 -1.55 8.83 -13.77
C THR A 65 -2.84 9.43 -13.23
N MET A 66 -3.88 8.63 -13.20
CA MET A 66 -5.18 8.96 -12.62
C MET A 66 -5.47 7.95 -11.51
N ARG A 67 -5.74 8.41 -10.31
CA ARG A 67 -6.08 7.56 -9.17
C ARG A 67 -7.31 8.09 -8.44
N LEU A 68 -8.34 7.30 -8.37
CA LEU A 68 -9.48 7.49 -7.47
C LEU A 68 -9.17 6.79 -6.15
N ILE A 69 -9.43 7.46 -5.04
CA ILE A 69 -9.33 6.90 -3.70
C ILE A 69 -10.65 7.18 -2.98
N LEU A 70 -11.23 6.15 -2.39
CA LEU A 70 -12.43 6.27 -1.55
C LEU A 70 -12.00 6.37 -0.09
N GLU A 71 -12.32 7.48 0.53
CA GLU A 71 -12.02 7.73 1.95
C GLU A 71 -13.14 7.15 2.81
N ARG A 72 -12.98 5.90 3.21
CA ARG A 72 -13.86 5.20 4.11
C ARG A 72 -13.07 4.45 5.17
N ASP A 73 -13.67 4.26 6.32
CA ASP A 73 -13.10 3.40 7.34
C ASP A 73 -13.19 1.93 6.93
N PRO A 74 -12.31 1.06 7.42
CA PRO A 74 -12.42 -0.38 7.28
C PRO A 74 -13.81 -0.88 7.72
N ILE A 75 -14.25 -2.00 7.19
CA ILE A 75 -15.57 -2.57 7.44
C ILE A 75 -15.37 -3.90 8.17
N VAL A 76 -16.18 -4.16 9.18
CA VAL A 76 -16.29 -5.50 9.77
C VAL A 76 -17.13 -6.36 8.82
N GLU A 77 -16.54 -7.44 8.32
CA GLU A 77 -17.12 -8.31 7.30
C GLU A 77 -17.85 -9.53 7.89
N GLY A 78 -17.49 -9.90 9.12
CA GLY A 78 -18.13 -10.96 9.91
C GLY A 78 -18.02 -12.35 9.26
N ASP A 79 -19.15 -13.02 9.12
CA ASP A 79 -19.25 -14.34 8.51
C ASP A 79 -18.95 -14.39 7.00
N LYS A 80 -18.75 -13.21 6.38
CA LYS A 80 -18.40 -13.04 4.97
C LYS A 80 -17.02 -12.40 4.78
N ALA A 81 -16.09 -12.59 5.74
CA ALA A 81 -14.75 -12.04 5.63
C ALA A 81 -14.12 -12.42 4.28
N GLY A 82 -13.61 -11.43 3.56
CA GLY A 82 -13.08 -11.51 2.19
C GLY A 82 -13.97 -10.92 1.10
N TYR A 83 -15.26 -10.60 1.38
CA TYR A 83 -16.15 -10.08 0.34
C TYR A 83 -15.74 -8.69 -0.16
N VAL A 84 -15.18 -7.86 0.72
CA VAL A 84 -14.70 -6.52 0.35
C VAL A 84 -13.54 -6.60 -0.63
N GLN A 85 -12.62 -7.53 -0.42
CA GLN A 85 -11.52 -7.78 -1.35
C GLN A 85 -12.03 -8.28 -2.69
N ILE A 86 -12.86 -9.34 -2.69
CA ILE A 86 -13.44 -9.90 -3.93
C ILE A 86 -14.23 -8.82 -4.70
N ALA A 87 -14.99 -7.97 -4.01
CA ALA A 87 -15.71 -6.87 -4.64
C ALA A 87 -14.77 -5.90 -5.35
N GLY A 88 -13.64 -5.54 -4.72
CA GLY A 88 -12.63 -4.68 -5.33
C GLY A 88 -12.01 -5.27 -6.59
N ASP A 89 -11.72 -6.56 -6.58
CA ASP A 89 -11.13 -7.29 -7.71
C ASP A 89 -12.15 -7.45 -8.85
N LEU A 90 -13.43 -7.71 -8.52
CA LEU A 90 -14.51 -7.85 -9.50
C LEU A 90 -14.80 -6.57 -10.28
N ILE A 91 -14.62 -5.40 -9.69
CA ILE A 91 -14.79 -4.11 -10.38
C ILE A 91 -13.87 -4.05 -11.62
N GLY A 92 -12.65 -4.58 -11.52
CA GLY A 92 -11.68 -4.67 -12.61
C GLY A 92 -11.85 -5.90 -13.52
N ALA A 93 -12.80 -6.77 -13.24
CA ALA A 93 -12.99 -8.03 -13.97
C ALA A 93 -13.88 -7.93 -15.21
N GLY A 94 -14.03 -6.72 -15.76
CA GLY A 94 -14.82 -6.41 -16.96
C GLY A 94 -15.87 -5.34 -16.68
N THR A 95 -16.48 -4.88 -17.77
CA THR A 95 -17.54 -3.87 -17.74
C THR A 95 -18.79 -4.38 -18.46
N LYS A 96 -19.88 -3.63 -18.41
CA LYS A 96 -21.08 -3.97 -19.20
C LYS A 96 -20.79 -4.00 -20.70
N SER A 97 -19.81 -3.24 -21.17
CA SER A 97 -19.42 -3.11 -22.57
C SER A 97 -18.25 -4.02 -22.98
N LYS A 98 -17.45 -4.53 -22.03
CA LYS A 98 -16.25 -5.33 -22.30
C LYS A 98 -16.13 -6.49 -21.32
N THR A 99 -15.76 -7.64 -21.83
CA THR A 99 -15.29 -8.77 -21.02
C THR A 99 -13.94 -8.42 -20.37
N LYS A 100 -13.50 -9.25 -19.41
CA LYS A 100 -12.17 -9.09 -18.81
C LYS A 100 -11.05 -9.14 -19.86
N ALA A 101 -11.13 -10.09 -20.79
CA ALA A 101 -10.12 -10.25 -21.85
C ALA A 101 -10.06 -9.01 -22.78
N GLU A 102 -11.22 -8.51 -23.23
CA GLU A 102 -11.28 -7.30 -24.07
C GLU A 102 -10.80 -6.05 -23.33
N LEU A 103 -11.03 -5.99 -22.01
CA LEU A 103 -10.56 -4.90 -21.18
C LEU A 103 -9.02 -4.95 -21.06
N ASP A 104 -8.46 -6.13 -20.78
CA ASP A 104 -7.02 -6.33 -20.69
C ASP A 104 -6.32 -6.04 -22.01
N GLU A 105 -6.83 -6.57 -23.13
CA GLU A 105 -6.31 -6.27 -24.45
C GLU A 105 -6.29 -4.77 -24.76
N ALA A 106 -7.35 -4.05 -24.40
CA ALA A 106 -7.42 -2.61 -24.61
C ALA A 106 -6.40 -1.82 -23.77
N ILE A 107 -6.10 -2.29 -22.56
CA ILE A 107 -5.10 -1.70 -21.66
C ILE A 107 -3.69 -2.02 -22.17
N ASP A 108 -3.43 -3.28 -22.50
CA ASP A 108 -2.13 -3.77 -22.98
C ASP A 108 -1.74 -3.12 -24.30
N PHE A 109 -2.69 -2.93 -25.22
CA PHE A 109 -2.48 -2.21 -26.48
C PHE A 109 -1.94 -0.79 -26.28
N MET A 110 -2.31 -0.14 -25.18
CA MET A 110 -1.81 1.20 -24.84
C MET A 110 -0.49 1.18 -24.08
N GLY A 111 0.03 0.01 -23.68
CA GLY A 111 1.15 -0.11 -22.75
C GLY A 111 0.84 0.56 -21.41
N ALA A 112 -0.41 0.47 -20.98
CA ALA A 112 -0.93 1.15 -19.79
C ALA A 112 -1.00 0.20 -18.59
N GLY A 113 -0.90 0.75 -17.39
CA GLY A 113 -1.23 0.04 -16.16
C GLY A 113 -2.63 0.38 -15.70
N PHE A 114 -3.38 -0.62 -15.26
CA PHE A 114 -4.70 -0.44 -14.67
C PHE A 114 -4.89 -1.39 -13.49
N SER A 115 -5.39 -0.88 -12.38
CA SER A 115 -5.65 -1.70 -11.19
C SER A 115 -6.86 -1.20 -10.43
N THR A 116 -7.55 -2.13 -9.78
CA THR A 116 -8.69 -1.87 -8.91
C THR A 116 -8.47 -2.50 -7.54
N SER A 117 -9.10 -1.92 -6.55
CA SER A 117 -9.21 -2.47 -5.21
C SER A 117 -10.55 -2.09 -4.61
N SER A 118 -10.83 -2.55 -3.41
CA SER A 118 -12.04 -2.18 -2.67
C SER A 118 -12.18 -0.68 -2.38
N SER A 119 -11.11 0.09 -2.48
CA SER A 119 -11.12 1.52 -2.15
C SER A 119 -10.40 2.40 -3.17
N SER A 120 -9.88 1.84 -4.27
CA SER A 120 -9.17 2.64 -5.26
C SER A 120 -9.26 2.07 -6.67
N ILE A 121 -9.14 2.95 -7.66
CA ILE A 121 -8.92 2.61 -9.07
C ILE A 121 -7.73 3.45 -9.52
N THR A 122 -6.76 2.82 -10.16
CA THR A 122 -5.58 3.50 -10.71
C THR A 122 -5.43 3.18 -12.17
N ALA A 123 -5.16 4.20 -12.99
CA ALA A 123 -4.80 4.06 -14.39
C ALA A 123 -3.57 4.92 -14.68
N ASN A 124 -2.59 4.38 -15.39
CA ASN A 124 -1.41 5.13 -15.81
C ASN A 124 -0.98 4.72 -17.22
N GLY A 125 -0.38 5.65 -17.95
CA GLY A 125 0.06 5.40 -19.33
C GLY A 125 0.61 6.66 -20.00
N LEU A 126 0.75 6.59 -21.32
CA LEU A 126 1.18 7.74 -22.11
C LEU A 126 0.04 8.76 -22.24
N SER A 127 0.37 10.07 -22.16
CA SER A 127 -0.62 11.17 -22.22
C SER A 127 -1.42 11.19 -23.51
N LYS A 128 -0.88 10.72 -24.64
CA LYS A 128 -1.62 10.56 -25.90
C LYS A 128 -2.86 9.65 -25.78
N TYR A 129 -2.90 8.76 -24.76
CA TYR A 129 -4.02 7.86 -24.51
C TYR A 129 -4.95 8.32 -23.39
N THR A 130 -4.80 9.56 -22.87
CA THR A 130 -5.60 10.09 -21.76
C THR A 130 -7.10 9.86 -21.92
N ASP A 131 -7.64 10.17 -23.09
CA ASP A 131 -9.10 10.03 -23.34
C ASP A 131 -9.55 8.56 -23.35
N LYS A 132 -8.76 7.66 -23.92
CA LYS A 132 -9.05 6.21 -23.91
C LYS A 132 -8.95 5.64 -22.49
N LEU A 133 -7.90 6.00 -21.76
CA LEU A 133 -7.70 5.60 -20.35
C LEU A 133 -8.84 6.10 -19.46
N LEU A 134 -9.26 7.36 -19.64
CA LEU A 134 -10.36 7.94 -18.88
C LEU A 134 -11.71 7.27 -19.24
N SER A 135 -11.90 6.89 -20.50
CA SER A 135 -13.07 6.13 -20.94
C SER A 135 -13.13 4.76 -20.27
N ILE A 136 -12.02 4.01 -20.27
CA ILE A 136 -11.92 2.72 -19.56
C ILE A 136 -12.12 2.91 -18.07
N PHE A 137 -11.46 3.89 -17.47
CA PHE A 137 -11.56 4.19 -16.05
C PHE A 137 -13.01 4.45 -15.63
N SER A 138 -13.72 5.27 -16.40
CA SER A 138 -15.11 5.59 -16.13
C SER A 138 -16.05 4.42 -16.35
N ASP A 139 -15.79 3.56 -17.33
CA ASP A 139 -16.64 2.39 -17.59
C ASP A 139 -16.46 1.34 -16.49
N VAL A 140 -15.24 1.07 -16.07
CA VAL A 140 -14.93 0.19 -14.91
C VAL A 140 -15.58 0.72 -13.63
N LEU A 141 -15.47 2.03 -13.37
CA LEU A 141 -16.03 2.64 -12.16
C LEU A 141 -17.58 2.63 -12.14
N LEU A 142 -18.21 2.99 -13.28
CA LEU A 142 -19.64 3.25 -13.33
C LEU A 142 -20.49 2.06 -13.81
N ASN A 143 -19.89 1.16 -14.57
CA ASN A 143 -20.56 0.06 -15.23
C ASN A 143 -19.81 -1.28 -15.05
N PRO A 144 -19.32 -1.65 -13.86
CA PRO A 144 -18.63 -2.92 -13.68
C PRO A 144 -19.57 -4.10 -14.02
N ARG A 145 -18.96 -5.18 -14.49
CA ARG A 145 -19.67 -6.42 -14.79
C ARG A 145 -19.45 -7.41 -13.66
N PHE A 146 -20.47 -7.64 -12.86
CA PHE A 146 -20.44 -8.67 -11.83
C PHE A 146 -20.82 -10.03 -12.47
N SER A 147 -19.82 -10.77 -12.92
CA SER A 147 -19.97 -12.06 -13.62
C SER A 147 -19.77 -13.21 -12.64
N GLU A 148 -20.65 -14.21 -12.67
CA GLU A 148 -20.53 -15.42 -11.87
C GLU A 148 -19.25 -16.19 -12.15
N SER A 149 -18.78 -16.22 -13.40
CA SER A 149 -17.55 -16.91 -13.79
C SER A 149 -16.32 -16.26 -13.15
N GLU A 150 -16.18 -14.93 -13.20
CA GLU A 150 -15.08 -14.20 -12.58
C GLU A 150 -15.18 -14.25 -11.05
N PHE A 151 -16.38 -14.16 -10.50
CA PHE A 151 -16.61 -14.31 -9.06
C PHE A 151 -16.15 -15.68 -8.55
N SER A 152 -16.58 -16.77 -9.21
CA SER A 152 -16.15 -18.14 -8.84
C SER A 152 -14.64 -18.33 -8.94
N LYS A 153 -14.00 -17.75 -9.96
CA LYS A 153 -12.55 -17.76 -10.15
C LYS A 153 -11.84 -17.05 -8.99
N LEU A 154 -12.27 -15.83 -8.63
CA LEU A 154 -11.68 -15.05 -7.54
C LEU A 154 -11.86 -15.74 -6.19
N LYS A 155 -13.04 -16.34 -5.93
CA LYS A 155 -13.27 -17.17 -4.73
C LYS A 155 -12.30 -18.35 -4.68
N GLY A 156 -12.16 -19.07 -5.77
CA GLY A 156 -11.24 -20.20 -5.87
C GLY A 156 -9.79 -19.80 -5.63
N GLN A 157 -9.36 -18.68 -6.18
CA GLN A 157 -8.03 -18.13 -5.95
C GLN A 157 -7.81 -17.75 -4.47
N MET A 158 -8.81 -17.11 -3.84
CA MET A 158 -8.74 -16.74 -2.44
C MET A 158 -8.68 -17.96 -1.53
N ILE A 159 -9.49 -19.01 -1.77
CA ILE A 159 -9.46 -20.27 -1.04
C ILE A 159 -8.09 -20.96 -1.20
N SER A 160 -7.54 -20.99 -2.41
CA SER A 160 -6.21 -21.55 -2.66
C SER A 160 -5.12 -20.77 -1.89
N GLY A 161 -5.21 -19.44 -1.84
CA GLY A 161 -4.33 -18.60 -1.05
C GLY A 161 -4.43 -18.89 0.46
N ILE A 162 -5.65 -19.10 0.99
CA ILE A 162 -5.87 -19.48 2.39
C ILE A 162 -5.17 -20.80 2.67
N LYS A 163 -5.43 -21.84 1.87
CA LYS A 163 -4.81 -23.16 2.04
C LYS A 163 -3.28 -23.11 2.00
N SER A 164 -2.73 -22.38 1.06
CA SER A 164 -1.27 -22.16 0.98
C SER A 164 -0.71 -21.45 2.23
N SER A 165 -1.50 -20.58 2.87
CA SER A 165 -1.09 -19.85 4.08
C SER A 165 -1.20 -20.68 5.36
N GLU A 166 -1.96 -21.80 5.37
CA GLU A 166 -2.13 -22.64 6.55
C GLU A 166 -0.86 -23.36 6.96
N ASP A 167 0.04 -23.63 6.01
CA ASP A 167 1.36 -24.22 6.27
C ASP A 167 2.46 -23.19 6.52
N ASN A 168 2.15 -21.93 6.49
CA ASN A 168 3.11 -20.84 6.70
C ASN A 168 3.07 -20.35 8.15
N ALA A 169 4.17 -20.53 8.90
CA ALA A 169 4.26 -20.15 10.31
C ALA A 169 4.09 -18.64 10.53
N ASP A 170 4.62 -17.79 9.61
CA ASP A 170 4.46 -16.33 9.70
C ASP A 170 2.99 -15.94 9.55
N ALA A 171 2.29 -16.50 8.56
CA ALA A 171 0.86 -16.22 8.34
C ALA A 171 -0.01 -16.68 9.53
N MET A 172 0.28 -17.85 10.10
CA MET A 172 -0.41 -18.36 11.31
C MET A 172 -0.19 -17.42 12.49
N SER A 173 1.05 -17.02 12.74
CA SER A 173 1.42 -16.12 13.82
C SER A 173 0.81 -14.73 13.65
N GLN A 174 0.81 -14.19 12.44
CA GLN A 174 0.20 -12.91 12.13
C GLN A 174 -1.32 -12.91 12.36
N LYS A 175 -2.03 -13.94 11.89
CA LYS A 175 -3.47 -14.11 12.13
C LYS A 175 -3.78 -14.15 13.63
N LEU A 176 -3.03 -14.96 14.40
CA LEU A 176 -3.19 -15.05 15.84
C LEU A 176 -2.95 -13.70 16.53
N THR A 177 -1.87 -13.01 16.14
CA THR A 177 -1.50 -11.71 16.70
C THR A 177 -2.58 -10.67 16.44
N GLN A 178 -3.06 -10.55 15.20
CA GLN A 178 -4.12 -9.60 14.82
C GLN A 178 -5.43 -9.90 15.57
N ALA A 179 -5.89 -11.15 15.57
CA ALA A 179 -7.09 -11.56 16.28
C ALA A 179 -6.98 -11.32 17.80
N SER A 180 -5.80 -11.53 18.37
CA SER A 180 -5.53 -11.32 19.79
C SER A 180 -5.48 -9.84 20.18
N ILE A 181 -4.89 -8.99 19.34
CA ILE A 181 -4.73 -7.55 19.60
C ILE A 181 -6.07 -6.83 19.39
N TYR A 182 -6.74 -7.10 18.29
CA TYR A 182 -7.90 -6.32 17.86
C TYR A 182 -9.24 -6.97 18.26
N GLY A 183 -9.28 -8.30 18.39
CA GLY A 183 -10.52 -9.07 18.54
C GLY A 183 -11.20 -9.35 17.20
N LEU A 184 -11.99 -10.41 17.14
CA LEU A 184 -12.65 -10.87 15.91
C LEU A 184 -13.77 -9.93 15.41
N GLU A 185 -14.26 -9.02 16.25
CA GLU A 185 -15.27 -8.02 15.91
C GLU A 185 -14.67 -6.69 15.44
N HIS A 186 -13.37 -6.68 15.13
CA HIS A 186 -12.67 -5.50 14.62
C HIS A 186 -12.11 -5.80 13.22
N PRO A 187 -12.17 -4.86 12.26
CA PRO A 187 -11.75 -5.13 10.88
C PRO A 187 -10.28 -5.55 10.72
N TYR A 188 -9.43 -5.24 11.71
CA TYR A 188 -8.03 -5.67 11.71
C TYR A 188 -7.78 -7.01 12.41
N GLY A 189 -8.79 -7.53 13.12
CA GLY A 189 -8.70 -8.79 13.84
C GLY A 189 -9.55 -9.91 13.25
N GLU A 190 -10.38 -9.63 12.26
CA GLU A 190 -11.17 -10.63 11.55
C GLU A 190 -10.27 -11.66 10.88
N VAL A 191 -10.69 -12.91 10.92
CA VAL A 191 -9.95 -14.01 10.32
C VAL A 191 -10.64 -14.48 9.05
N LEU A 192 -9.94 -14.33 7.95
CA LEU A 192 -10.33 -14.88 6.65
C LEU A 192 -10.17 -16.40 6.67
N THR A 193 -11.25 -17.14 6.40
CA THR A 193 -11.28 -18.59 6.38
C THR A 193 -11.97 -19.11 5.12
N GLU A 194 -11.76 -20.38 4.77
CA GLU A 194 -12.49 -21.03 3.68
C GLU A 194 -14.03 -20.96 3.90
N ALA A 195 -14.47 -21.09 5.15
CA ALA A 195 -15.90 -21.00 5.50
C ALA A 195 -16.47 -19.61 5.22
N THR A 196 -15.77 -18.54 5.63
CA THR A 196 -16.21 -17.17 5.37
C THR A 196 -16.25 -16.87 3.88
N VAL A 197 -15.22 -17.30 3.12
CA VAL A 197 -15.20 -17.12 1.66
C VAL A 197 -16.32 -17.89 0.97
N ASN A 198 -16.62 -19.12 1.43
CA ASN A 198 -17.70 -19.91 0.85
C ASN A 198 -19.09 -19.30 1.09
N SER A 199 -19.29 -18.56 2.17
CA SER A 199 -20.55 -17.86 2.47
C SER A 199 -20.80 -16.62 1.61
N ILE A 200 -19.77 -16.07 0.97
CA ILE A 200 -19.89 -14.86 0.12
C ILE A 200 -20.72 -15.17 -1.13
N LYS A 201 -21.64 -14.27 -1.44
CA LYS A 201 -22.46 -14.29 -2.64
C LYS A 201 -22.06 -13.13 -3.58
N LEU A 202 -22.29 -13.30 -4.88
CA LEU A 202 -22.04 -12.25 -5.88
C LEU A 202 -22.76 -10.94 -5.54
N GLU A 203 -23.98 -11.05 -4.99
CA GLU A 203 -24.78 -9.89 -4.59
C GLU A 203 -24.15 -9.09 -3.44
N ASP A 204 -23.38 -9.72 -2.55
CA ASP A 204 -22.64 -9.00 -1.50
C ASP A 204 -21.60 -8.05 -2.12
N CYS A 205 -20.89 -8.53 -3.14
CA CYS A 205 -19.90 -7.74 -3.86
C CYS A 205 -20.53 -6.59 -4.64
N LYS A 206 -21.66 -6.84 -5.28
CA LYS A 206 -22.42 -5.82 -6.01
C LYS A 206 -22.98 -4.75 -5.06
N SER A 207 -23.58 -5.18 -3.95
CA SER A 207 -24.07 -4.28 -2.90
C SER A 207 -22.97 -3.41 -2.30
N TYR A 208 -21.76 -3.98 -2.13
CA TYR A 208 -20.60 -3.22 -1.71
C TYR A 208 -20.27 -2.08 -2.68
N TRP A 209 -20.16 -2.37 -3.98
CA TRP A 209 -19.91 -1.35 -4.99
C TRP A 209 -21.01 -0.30 -5.02
N GLU A 210 -22.29 -0.72 -5.00
CA GLU A 210 -23.44 0.19 -4.99
C GLU A 210 -23.49 1.08 -3.76
N THR A 211 -22.92 0.66 -2.64
CA THR A 211 -22.91 1.41 -1.39
C THR A 211 -21.72 2.38 -1.32
N TYR A 212 -20.53 1.91 -1.62
CA TYR A 212 -19.30 2.64 -1.29
C TYR A 212 -18.62 3.34 -2.48
N PHE A 213 -18.88 2.94 -3.73
CA PHE A 213 -18.31 3.65 -4.87
C PHE A 213 -19.13 4.91 -5.19
N ARG A 214 -18.88 5.97 -4.39
CA ARG A 214 -19.62 7.25 -4.44
C ARG A 214 -18.65 8.43 -4.55
N PRO A 215 -19.01 9.48 -5.32
CA PRO A 215 -18.14 10.63 -5.54
C PRO A 215 -17.93 11.46 -4.26
N ASN A 216 -18.89 11.47 -3.35
CA ASN A 216 -18.86 12.30 -2.15
C ASN A 216 -18.00 11.75 -1.00
N ILE A 217 -17.42 10.56 -1.17
CA ILE A 217 -16.40 9.99 -0.27
C ILE A 217 -15.07 9.77 -0.99
N GLY A 218 -14.99 10.19 -2.26
CA GLY A 218 -13.81 9.99 -3.08
C GLY A 218 -13.06 11.27 -3.36
N TYR A 219 -11.79 11.11 -3.59
CA TYR A 219 -10.98 12.11 -4.26
C TYR A 219 -10.19 11.46 -5.40
N MET A 220 -9.97 12.24 -6.45
CA MET A 220 -9.21 11.82 -7.61
C MET A 220 -7.92 12.63 -7.69
N VAL A 221 -6.81 11.95 -7.85
CA VAL A 221 -5.50 12.56 -8.08
C VAL A 221 -5.10 12.33 -9.52
N ILE A 222 -4.72 13.38 -10.21
CA ILE A 222 -4.23 13.34 -11.60
C ILE A 222 -2.85 13.95 -11.61
N ILE A 223 -1.86 13.21 -12.07
CA ILE A 223 -0.46 13.65 -12.11
C ILE A 223 0.09 13.39 -13.51
N GLY A 224 0.75 14.37 -14.10
CA GLY A 224 1.48 14.18 -15.36
C GLY A 224 1.22 15.24 -16.40
N ASP A 225 1.33 14.84 -17.66
CA ASP A 225 1.26 15.71 -18.82
C ASP A 225 -0.19 16.05 -19.18
N ILE A 226 -0.79 16.90 -18.36
CA ILE A 226 -2.15 17.43 -18.52
C ILE A 226 -2.25 18.79 -17.81
N THR A 227 -2.95 19.76 -18.41
CA THR A 227 -3.24 21.03 -17.75
C THR A 227 -4.45 20.93 -16.82
N LEU A 228 -4.53 21.82 -15.82
CA LEU A 228 -5.70 21.93 -14.94
C LEU A 228 -7.00 22.12 -15.75
N GLN A 229 -6.95 22.96 -16.79
CA GLN A 229 -8.14 23.25 -17.60
C GLN A 229 -8.63 22.00 -18.34
N ASP A 230 -7.73 21.24 -18.95
CA ASP A 230 -8.06 19.99 -19.63
C ASP A 230 -8.54 18.93 -18.64
N ALA A 231 -7.87 18.76 -17.53
CA ALA A 231 -8.32 17.87 -16.46
C ALA A 231 -9.73 18.24 -15.99
N LYS A 232 -9.99 19.51 -15.69
CA LYS A 232 -11.32 20.00 -15.27
C LYS A 232 -12.40 19.72 -16.31
N LYS A 233 -12.11 20.02 -17.60
CA LYS A 233 -13.03 19.77 -18.72
C LYS A 233 -13.34 18.29 -18.86
N LYS A 234 -12.32 17.42 -18.92
CA LYS A 234 -12.45 15.97 -19.13
C LYS A 234 -13.16 15.31 -17.95
N ILE A 235 -12.74 15.57 -16.73
CA ILE A 235 -13.30 14.96 -15.53
C ILE A 235 -14.74 15.42 -15.28
N SER A 236 -15.03 16.71 -15.45
CA SER A 236 -16.40 17.22 -15.31
C SER A 236 -17.37 16.57 -16.31
N LYS A 237 -16.93 16.42 -17.58
CA LYS A 237 -17.74 15.75 -18.61
C LYS A 237 -17.99 14.28 -18.26
N THR A 238 -16.95 13.57 -17.84
CA THR A 238 -16.99 12.12 -17.60
C THR A 238 -17.82 11.76 -16.38
N PHE A 239 -17.62 12.45 -15.25
CA PHE A 239 -18.21 12.06 -13.96
C PHE A 239 -19.45 12.87 -13.54
N LYS A 240 -19.99 13.76 -14.38
CA LYS A 240 -21.19 14.55 -14.06
C LYS A 240 -22.42 13.72 -13.70
N LYS A 241 -22.53 12.49 -14.24
CA LYS A 241 -23.65 11.57 -14.00
C LYS A 241 -23.42 10.66 -12.79
N TRP A 242 -22.21 10.62 -12.23
CA TRP A 242 -21.93 9.83 -11.04
C TRP A 242 -22.58 10.46 -9.82
N LYS A 243 -23.60 9.78 -9.27
CA LYS A 243 -24.48 10.35 -8.25
C LYS A 243 -23.93 10.17 -6.85
N LYS A 244 -23.92 11.25 -6.06
CA LYS A 244 -23.71 11.18 -4.62
C LYS A 244 -24.87 10.45 -3.93
N LYS A 245 -24.55 9.68 -2.89
CA LYS A 245 -25.51 9.03 -2.00
C LYS A 245 -24.96 9.00 -0.58
N PRO A 246 -25.81 8.95 0.45
CA PRO A 246 -25.39 8.61 1.79
C PRO A 246 -24.70 7.22 1.79
N PHE A 247 -23.76 7.03 2.69
CA PHE A 247 -23.09 5.75 2.92
C PHE A 247 -23.03 5.49 4.43
N PRO A 248 -23.07 4.24 4.88
CA PRO A 248 -22.96 3.92 6.30
C PRO A 248 -21.56 4.22 6.82
N LYS A 249 -21.50 4.82 8.01
CA LYS A 249 -20.24 4.94 8.74
C LYS A 249 -19.93 3.62 9.42
N ALA A 250 -18.69 3.19 9.35
CA ALA A 250 -18.25 2.00 10.07
C ALA A 250 -18.36 2.23 11.59
N SER A 251 -18.78 1.20 12.31
CA SER A 251 -18.82 1.20 13.77
C SER A 251 -18.25 -0.13 14.23
N TYR A 252 -17.25 -0.08 15.09
CA TYR A 252 -16.64 -1.26 15.69
C TYR A 252 -16.10 -0.93 17.07
N LYS A 253 -15.91 -1.99 17.85
CA LYS A 253 -15.44 -1.87 19.22
C LYS A 253 -14.02 -1.31 19.26
N LYS A 254 -13.80 -0.32 20.10
CA LYS A 254 -12.43 0.17 20.34
C LYS A 254 -11.59 -0.92 20.97
N THR A 255 -10.40 -1.07 20.45
CA THR A 255 -9.40 -1.96 21.04
C THR A 255 -8.92 -1.39 22.36
N THR A 256 -8.81 -2.22 23.37
CA THR A 256 -8.33 -1.85 24.71
C THR A 256 -7.09 -2.67 25.04
N LEU A 257 -6.19 -2.07 25.81
CA LEU A 257 -5.07 -2.80 26.38
C LEU A 257 -5.53 -3.98 27.21
N PRO A 258 -4.92 -5.16 27.08
CA PRO A 258 -5.22 -6.28 27.96
C PRO A 258 -4.81 -5.94 29.40
N LYS A 259 -5.61 -6.36 30.37
CA LYS A 259 -5.33 -6.12 31.81
C LYS A 259 -4.09 -6.86 32.32
N SER A 260 -3.64 -7.89 31.63
CA SER A 260 -2.47 -8.70 31.96
C SER A 260 -1.79 -9.22 30.70
N SER A 261 -0.52 -9.52 30.78
CA SER A 261 0.21 -10.20 29.71
C SER A 261 -0.41 -11.56 29.39
N ARG A 262 -0.48 -11.89 28.11
CA ARG A 262 -1.00 -13.17 27.61
C ARG A 262 0.05 -13.84 26.76
N VAL A 263 0.17 -15.15 26.88
CA VAL A 263 1.00 -15.98 25.99
C VAL A 263 0.04 -16.85 25.18
N LEU A 264 0.12 -16.76 23.87
CA LEU A 264 -0.68 -17.52 22.94
C LEU A 264 0.24 -18.40 22.11
N LEU A 265 -0.10 -19.67 21.99
CA LEU A 265 0.71 -20.65 21.28
C LEU A 265 -0.08 -21.28 20.14
N VAL A 266 0.57 -21.36 18.98
CA VAL A 266 0.11 -22.20 17.86
C VAL A 266 1.13 -23.32 17.68
N ASN A 267 0.68 -24.56 17.83
CA ASN A 267 1.53 -25.72 17.63
C ASN A 267 1.63 -26.06 16.13
N LYS A 268 2.84 -26.08 15.59
CA LYS A 268 3.16 -26.56 14.25
C LYS A 268 4.26 -27.64 14.34
N PRO A 269 3.88 -28.93 14.42
CA PRO A 269 4.85 -30.00 14.66
C PRO A 269 5.98 -30.10 13.63
N SER A 270 5.74 -29.65 12.39
CA SER A 270 6.75 -29.64 11.31
C SER A 270 7.67 -28.42 11.34
N ALA A 271 7.47 -27.45 12.26
CA ALA A 271 8.30 -26.26 12.33
C ALA A 271 9.67 -26.57 12.93
N VAL A 272 10.72 -26.19 12.25
CA VAL A 272 12.12 -26.31 12.73
C VAL A 272 12.55 -25.11 13.57
N GLN A 273 11.76 -24.05 13.60
CA GLN A 273 12.03 -22.79 14.33
C GLN A 273 10.74 -22.27 14.95
N SER A 274 10.88 -21.64 16.12
CA SER A 274 9.78 -20.90 16.75
C SER A 274 9.77 -19.45 16.25
N LEU A 275 8.58 -18.94 15.91
CA LEU A 275 8.35 -17.54 15.61
C LEU A 275 7.72 -16.88 16.83
N ILE A 276 8.35 -15.82 17.32
CA ILE A 276 7.90 -15.10 18.53
C ILE A 276 7.50 -13.68 18.12
N TRP A 277 6.26 -13.32 18.41
CA TRP A 277 5.74 -11.96 18.28
C TRP A 277 5.38 -11.42 19.67
N ILE A 278 5.84 -10.21 19.93
CA ILE A 278 5.47 -9.45 21.13
C ILE A 278 4.86 -8.15 20.63
N GLY A 279 3.63 -7.88 20.98
CA GLY A 279 2.96 -6.69 20.46
C GLY A 279 1.87 -6.16 21.37
N ASN A 280 1.56 -4.90 21.17
CA ASN A 280 0.51 -4.21 21.90
C ASN A 280 -0.11 -3.09 21.08
N VAL A 281 -1.31 -2.63 21.46
CA VAL A 281 -1.93 -1.42 20.91
C VAL A 281 -1.26 -0.20 21.55
N ILE A 282 -0.97 0.79 20.71
CA ILE A 282 -0.50 2.10 21.15
C ILE A 282 -1.44 3.19 20.60
N ASN A 283 -1.48 4.34 21.23
CA ASN A 283 -2.28 5.47 20.75
C ASN A 283 -1.38 6.42 19.93
N LEU A 284 -1.23 6.15 18.65
CA LEU A 284 -0.38 6.90 17.75
C LEU A 284 -1.11 7.19 16.43
N ASN A 285 -1.94 8.22 16.43
CA ASN A 285 -2.67 8.64 15.25
C ASN A 285 -1.78 9.42 14.27
N PRO A 286 -2.11 9.44 12.96
CA PRO A 286 -1.42 10.29 11.98
C PRO A 286 -1.35 11.75 12.45
N GLY A 287 -0.15 12.34 12.41
CA GLY A 287 0.12 13.70 12.89
C GLY A 287 0.45 13.81 14.38
N HIS A 288 0.52 12.69 15.11
CA HIS A 288 0.95 12.71 16.52
C HIS A 288 2.40 13.21 16.64
N PRO A 289 2.71 14.12 17.59
CA PRO A 289 4.05 14.71 17.71
C PRO A 289 5.14 13.71 18.03
N ASP A 290 4.82 12.58 18.66
CA ASP A 290 5.78 11.54 19.04
C ASP A 290 6.16 10.60 17.89
N ILE A 291 5.59 10.75 16.69
CA ILE A 291 5.90 9.86 15.55
C ILE A 291 7.40 9.88 15.23
N GLU A 292 7.99 11.06 15.08
CA GLU A 292 9.40 11.17 14.73
C GLU A 292 10.34 10.74 15.89
N PRO A 293 10.11 11.13 17.14
CA PRO A 293 10.84 10.58 18.28
C PRO A 293 10.76 9.04 18.36
N LEU A 294 9.58 8.46 18.14
CA LEU A 294 9.39 7.01 18.15
C LEU A 294 10.11 6.30 17.00
N ARG A 295 10.19 6.92 15.81
CA ARG A 295 10.98 6.38 14.70
C ARG A 295 12.46 6.25 15.09
N ILE A 296 13.01 7.26 15.76
CA ILE A 296 14.39 7.24 16.23
C ILE A 296 14.55 6.19 17.33
N ALA A 297 13.67 6.17 18.33
CA ALA A 297 13.68 5.18 19.41
C ALA A 297 13.59 3.75 18.87
N ASN A 298 12.68 3.49 17.93
CA ASN A 298 12.53 2.19 17.29
C ASN A 298 13.80 1.82 16.48
N LYS A 299 14.42 2.77 15.80
CA LYS A 299 15.68 2.51 15.07
C LYS A 299 16.79 2.05 16.00
N ILE A 300 16.88 2.64 17.19
CA ILE A 300 17.85 2.24 18.23
C ILE A 300 17.49 0.86 18.80
N LEU A 301 16.21 0.59 19.05
CA LEU A 301 15.75 -0.66 19.67
C LEU A 301 15.92 -1.86 18.73
N GLY A 302 15.28 -1.83 17.56
CA GLY A 302 15.23 -3.00 16.67
C GLY A 302 14.91 -2.67 15.22
N GLY A 303 15.05 -1.43 14.80
CA GLY A 303 14.74 -0.99 13.41
C GLY A 303 15.79 -1.39 12.37
N GLY A 304 16.63 -2.38 12.63
CA GLY A 304 17.63 -2.91 11.71
C GLY A 304 18.75 -3.67 12.42
N ALA A 305 19.73 -4.18 11.66
CA ALA A 305 20.81 -5.00 12.16
C ALA A 305 21.76 -4.30 13.17
N SER A 306 21.76 -2.99 13.22
CA SER A 306 22.48 -2.20 14.25
C SER A 306 21.65 -1.92 15.50
N GLY A 307 20.39 -2.39 15.55
CA GLY A 307 19.51 -2.20 16.69
C GLY A 307 19.91 -3.10 17.88
N ARG A 308 19.57 -2.66 19.08
CA ARG A 308 19.89 -3.38 20.32
C ARG A 308 19.35 -4.80 20.37
N LEU A 309 18.14 -5.03 19.85
CA LEU A 309 17.55 -6.37 19.80
C LEU A 309 18.36 -7.31 18.91
N PHE A 310 18.74 -6.84 17.72
CA PHE A 310 19.53 -7.64 16.79
C PHE A 310 20.90 -7.98 17.36
N ILE A 311 21.64 -6.97 17.85
CA ILE A 311 22.96 -7.17 18.44
C ILE A 311 22.88 -8.15 19.62
N ASN A 312 21.97 -7.93 20.58
CA ASN A 312 21.89 -8.76 21.78
C ASN A 312 21.44 -10.20 21.48
N ILE A 313 20.35 -10.37 20.70
CA ILE A 313 19.72 -11.70 20.57
C ILE A 313 20.40 -12.52 19.45
N ARG A 314 20.82 -11.87 18.37
CA ARG A 314 21.51 -12.55 17.26
C ARG A 314 23.01 -12.59 17.42
N GLU A 315 23.68 -11.43 17.56
CA GLU A 315 25.14 -11.38 17.54
C GLU A 315 25.74 -11.92 18.84
N ASP A 316 25.26 -11.45 20.00
CA ASP A 316 25.86 -11.84 21.29
C ASP A 316 25.41 -13.24 21.75
N LYS A 317 24.13 -13.60 21.54
CA LYS A 317 23.54 -14.84 22.07
C LYS A 317 23.31 -15.93 21.03
N GLY A 318 23.26 -15.60 19.74
CA GLY A 318 23.07 -16.57 18.66
C GLY A 318 21.73 -17.30 18.67
N TYR A 319 20.69 -16.76 19.33
CA TYR A 319 19.41 -17.45 19.49
C TYR A 319 18.53 -17.39 18.25
N THR A 320 18.76 -16.48 17.33
CA THR A 320 17.92 -16.24 16.16
C THR A 320 18.73 -15.71 14.98
N TYR A 321 18.18 -15.77 13.78
CA TYR A 321 18.73 -15.08 12.61
C TYR A 321 18.42 -13.59 12.59
N GLY A 322 17.49 -13.11 13.41
CA GLY A 322 17.19 -11.69 13.56
C GLY A 322 16.11 -11.43 14.61
N ALA A 323 16.20 -10.27 15.25
CA ALA A 323 15.20 -9.75 16.17
C ALA A 323 15.00 -8.27 15.87
N TYR A 324 13.77 -7.89 15.56
CA TYR A 324 13.43 -6.56 15.07
C TYR A 324 12.23 -5.99 15.81
N SER A 325 12.10 -4.67 15.80
CA SER A 325 10.91 -3.98 16.26
C SER A 325 10.40 -3.01 15.21
N ASN A 326 9.10 -2.81 15.17
CA ASN A 326 8.45 -1.79 14.36
C ASN A 326 7.20 -1.26 15.07
N PHE A 327 6.69 -0.12 14.61
CA PHE A 327 5.39 0.37 15.02
C PHE A 327 4.61 0.87 13.81
N GLY A 328 3.29 0.74 13.89
CA GLY A 328 2.37 1.30 12.92
C GLY A 328 1.82 2.65 13.36
N VAL A 329 1.45 3.49 12.40
CA VAL A 329 0.68 4.72 12.61
C VAL A 329 -0.62 4.56 11.86
N ASP A 330 -1.73 4.55 12.57
CA ASP A 330 -3.04 4.31 11.99
C ASP A 330 -4.11 5.19 12.65
N ARG A 331 -5.19 5.51 11.88
CA ARG A 331 -6.28 6.35 12.37
C ARG A 331 -7.15 5.66 13.42
N LEU A 332 -7.21 4.33 13.39
CA LEU A 332 -8.06 3.55 14.29
C LEU A 332 -7.29 3.03 15.48
N ASN A 333 -6.27 2.24 15.21
CA ASN A 333 -5.44 1.61 16.23
C ASN A 333 -4.02 1.41 15.68
N SER A 334 -3.07 1.99 16.34
CA SER A 334 -1.65 1.77 16.09
C SER A 334 -1.13 0.63 16.96
N THR A 335 -0.07 -0.02 16.53
CA THR A 335 0.58 -1.13 17.25
C THR A 335 2.08 -0.93 17.35
N PHE A 336 2.63 -1.47 18.39
CA PHE A 336 4.08 -1.66 18.56
C PHE A 336 4.37 -3.12 18.78
#